data_468b21058e5bc6073201f07dbf722de5
#
_entry.id   468b21058e5bc6073201f07dbf722de5
#
_cell.length_a   1.000
_cell.length_b   1.000
_cell.length_c   1.000
_cell.angle_alpha   90.00
_cell.angle_beta   90.00
_cell.angle_gamma   90.00
#
_symmetry.space_group_name_H-M   'P 1'
#
loop_
_entity.id
_entity.type
_entity.pdbx_description
1 polymer ?
#
loop_
_entity_poly.entity_id
_entity_poly.type
_entity_poly.pdbx_seq_one_letter_code
_entity_poly.pdbx_strand_id
1 'polypeptide(L)'
;NAKTIWGSDFSAYTQESVMLDNKITWRESPQTPLDMEILTTTDQPFSIEGGLRLLTGNLGRGVIKVSAVSSEHQVVEAPAVVIDNQDHLKGLFDAGELNRDCVVVVRYQGPKALGMPELHKLTPFLGILQDKGFKVALVTDGRMSGASGKVPAAIHLVPEAAEGGLLSKLQDGDVIRVDAISGTVMCLEDPDIINARLSSPQPNESERGCGRELFAVNRDNISNAEQGASYLFPGV
;
A
#
# COMPACT_ATOMS: atom_id res chain seq x y z
N ASN A 1 26.08 -10.10 -4.17
CA ASN A 1 26.32 -9.88 -5.62
C ASN A 1 25.42 -8.76 -6.16
N ALA A 2 25.32 -7.62 -5.45
CA ALA A 2 24.62 -6.45 -5.96
C ALA A 2 25.38 -5.84 -7.13
N LYS A 3 24.68 -5.53 -8.21
CA LYS A 3 25.26 -4.74 -9.31
C LYS A 3 25.07 -3.25 -9.00
N THR A 4 26.15 -2.48 -9.05
CA THR A 4 26.16 -1.04 -8.85
C THR A 4 26.70 -0.34 -10.08
N ILE A 5 26.61 0.99 -10.13
CA ILE A 5 27.22 1.77 -11.21
C ILE A 5 28.75 1.70 -11.22
N TRP A 6 29.37 1.27 -10.12
CA TRP A 6 30.82 1.15 -9.95
C TRP A 6 31.36 -0.26 -10.11
N GLY A 7 30.49 -1.27 -10.18
CA GLY A 7 30.91 -2.66 -10.27
C GLY A 7 29.89 -3.66 -9.77
N SER A 8 30.33 -4.88 -9.51
CA SER A 8 29.50 -6.02 -9.17
C SER A 8 29.19 -6.18 -7.69
N ASP A 9 29.66 -5.28 -6.82
CA ASP A 9 29.45 -5.30 -5.37
C ASP A 9 29.55 -3.88 -4.77
N PHE A 10 29.52 -3.78 -3.46
CA PHE A 10 29.66 -2.52 -2.72
C PHE A 10 31.09 -2.14 -2.35
N SER A 11 32.12 -2.82 -2.83
CA SER A 11 33.52 -2.55 -2.47
C SER A 11 33.97 -1.12 -2.82
N ALA A 12 33.39 -0.53 -3.88
CA ALA A 12 33.67 0.86 -4.25
C ALA A 12 33.04 1.91 -3.31
N TYR A 13 32.19 1.48 -2.38
CA TYR A 13 31.53 2.37 -1.42
C TYR A 13 32.16 2.31 -0.02
N THR A 14 33.42 1.93 0.08
CA THR A 14 34.16 1.82 1.34
C THR A 14 34.77 3.15 1.79
N GLN A 15 34.59 4.20 1.02
CA GLN A 15 35.13 5.52 1.34
C GLN A 15 34.00 6.53 1.60
N GLU A 16 34.26 7.45 2.52
CA GLU A 16 33.40 8.59 2.80
C GLU A 16 34.09 9.92 2.49
N SER A 17 33.32 10.90 2.08
CA SER A 17 33.81 12.24 1.88
C SER A 17 33.77 13.05 3.17
N VAL A 18 34.84 13.71 3.52
CA VAL A 18 34.95 14.61 4.69
C VAL A 18 35.45 15.97 4.26
N MET A 19 35.06 17.01 4.98
CA MET A 19 35.57 18.37 4.77
C MET A 19 36.77 18.58 5.69
N LEU A 20 37.95 18.71 5.09
CA LEU A 20 39.19 19.07 5.78
C LEU A 20 39.76 20.33 5.13
N ASP A 21 40.05 21.35 5.92
CA ASP A 21 40.64 22.64 5.46
C ASP A 21 39.90 23.25 4.26
N ASN A 22 38.54 23.25 4.32
CA ASN A 22 37.66 23.70 3.24
C ASN A 22 37.80 22.93 1.92
N LYS A 23 38.34 21.72 1.95
CA LYS A 23 38.44 20.82 0.79
C LYS A 23 37.76 19.50 1.08
N ILE A 24 37.08 18.98 0.08
CA ILE A 24 36.53 17.63 0.14
C ILE A 24 37.69 16.65 -0.01
N THR A 25 37.84 15.78 1.00
CA THR A 25 38.85 14.73 1.02
C THR A 25 38.14 13.39 1.24
N TRP A 26 38.60 12.33 0.60
CA TRP A 26 38.08 10.98 0.79
C TRP A 26 38.93 10.23 1.79
N ARG A 27 38.29 9.52 2.71
CA ARG A 27 38.92 8.62 3.67
C ARG A 27 38.16 7.29 3.74
N GLU A 28 38.81 6.26 4.26
CA GLU A 28 38.13 4.99 4.54
C GLU A 28 36.98 5.20 5.53
N SER A 29 35.83 4.62 5.20
CA SER A 29 34.66 4.61 6.09
C SER A 29 34.96 3.80 7.34
N PRO A 30 34.42 4.17 8.50
CA PRO A 30 34.51 3.34 9.71
C PRO A 30 34.00 1.93 9.46
N GLN A 31 34.72 0.93 9.97
CA GLN A 31 34.37 -0.47 9.83
C GLN A 31 33.23 -0.89 10.78
N THR A 32 32.95 -0.07 11.77
CA THR A 32 31.86 -0.25 12.73
C THR A 32 30.99 0.99 12.75
N PRO A 33 29.66 0.84 12.95
CA PRO A 33 28.78 1.99 13.11
C PRO A 33 29.25 2.91 14.25
N LEU A 34 29.22 4.22 14.00
CA LEU A 34 29.53 5.23 15.03
C LEU A 34 28.38 5.39 16.03
N ASP A 35 27.15 5.11 15.59
CA ASP A 35 25.93 5.16 16.38
C ASP A 35 25.05 3.96 16.03
N MET A 36 24.92 3.04 16.98
CA MET A 36 24.15 1.80 16.83
C MET A 36 22.64 2.01 16.87
N GLU A 37 22.17 3.18 17.29
CA GLU A 37 20.75 3.53 17.26
C GLU A 37 20.32 3.97 15.84
N ILE A 38 21.28 4.44 15.02
CA ILE A 38 21.03 4.90 13.66
C ILE A 38 21.37 3.81 12.64
N LEU A 39 22.49 3.15 12.82
CA LEU A 39 22.99 2.10 11.92
C LEU A 39 23.52 0.94 12.75
N THR A 40 22.97 -0.24 12.57
CA THR A 40 23.39 -1.45 13.28
C THR A 40 24.07 -2.45 12.36
N THR A 41 24.68 -3.47 12.94
CA THR A 41 25.31 -4.56 12.19
C THR A 41 24.28 -5.58 11.73
N THR A 42 24.66 -6.41 10.77
CA THR A 42 23.82 -7.52 10.26
C THR A 42 23.50 -8.56 11.32
N ASP A 43 24.34 -8.67 12.36
CA ASP A 43 24.15 -9.61 13.47
C ASP A 43 23.10 -9.13 14.49
N GLN A 44 22.85 -7.83 14.51
CA GLN A 44 21.91 -7.18 15.43
C GLN A 44 20.96 -6.23 14.69
N PRO A 45 20.17 -6.74 13.72
CA PRO A 45 19.28 -5.89 12.94
C PRO A 45 18.18 -5.29 13.81
N PHE A 46 17.72 -4.06 13.50
CA PHE A 46 16.55 -3.46 14.13
C PHE A 46 15.28 -4.29 13.95
N SER A 47 15.20 -5.06 12.87
CA SER A 47 14.13 -6.01 12.60
C SER A 47 14.71 -7.19 11.84
N ILE A 48 14.29 -8.39 12.21
CA ILE A 48 14.70 -9.63 11.54
C ILE A 48 14.12 -9.71 10.12
N GLU A 49 12.94 -9.11 9.91
CA GLU A 49 12.22 -9.09 8.64
C GLU A 49 12.17 -7.68 8.05
N GLY A 50 11.97 -7.61 6.73
CA GLY A 50 11.74 -6.34 6.03
C GLY A 50 10.43 -5.66 6.43
N GLY A 51 10.31 -4.37 6.09
CA GLY A 51 9.14 -3.54 6.45
C GLY A 51 7.89 -3.79 5.62
N LEU A 52 7.92 -4.72 4.66
CA LEU A 52 6.79 -5.09 3.80
C LEU A 52 6.45 -6.56 4.00
N ARG A 53 5.15 -6.88 4.00
CA ARG A 53 4.61 -8.24 3.98
C ARG A 53 3.71 -8.45 2.79
N LEU A 54 3.79 -9.64 2.21
CA LEU A 54 2.82 -10.12 1.25
C LEU A 54 1.53 -10.49 1.99
N LEU A 55 0.40 -10.04 1.46
CA LEU A 55 -0.94 -10.45 1.89
C LEU A 55 -1.55 -11.37 0.85
N THR A 56 -2.24 -12.41 1.32
CA THR A 56 -3.01 -13.33 0.48
C THR A 56 -4.36 -13.62 1.13
N GLY A 57 -5.39 -13.85 0.31
CA GLY A 57 -6.71 -14.16 0.83
C GLY A 57 -7.76 -14.16 -0.26
N ASN A 58 -9.04 -14.23 0.13
CA ASN A 58 -10.13 -14.19 -0.84
C ASN A 58 -10.30 -12.80 -1.50
N LEU A 59 -9.78 -11.74 -0.86
CA LEU A 59 -9.73 -10.40 -1.48
C LEU A 59 -8.61 -10.26 -2.53
N GLY A 60 -7.77 -11.28 -2.68
CA GLY A 60 -6.67 -11.30 -3.63
C GLY A 60 -5.29 -11.33 -2.97
N ARG A 61 -4.30 -10.85 -3.71
CA ARG A 61 -2.91 -10.70 -3.25
C ARG A 61 -2.54 -9.23 -3.27
N GLY A 62 -1.78 -8.81 -2.28
CA GLY A 62 -1.32 -7.44 -2.16
C GLY A 62 -0.16 -7.33 -1.19
N VAL A 63 0.16 -6.13 -0.78
CA VAL A 63 1.23 -5.88 0.19
C VAL A 63 0.75 -4.98 1.32
N ILE A 64 1.37 -5.14 2.48
CA ILE A 64 1.18 -4.24 3.62
C ILE A 64 2.55 -3.80 4.14
N LYS A 65 2.68 -2.52 4.46
CA LYS A 65 3.85 -2.01 5.17
C LYS A 65 3.62 -2.16 6.67
N VAL A 66 4.53 -2.84 7.34
CA VAL A 66 4.43 -3.15 8.78
C VAL A 66 5.42 -2.39 9.66
N SER A 67 6.48 -1.80 9.08
CA SER A 67 7.59 -1.21 9.83
C SER A 67 7.22 -0.04 10.76
N ALA A 68 6.08 0.60 10.53
CA ALA A 68 5.60 1.71 11.35
C ALA A 68 4.21 1.42 11.98
N VAL A 69 3.68 0.21 11.81
CA VAL A 69 2.42 -0.22 12.43
C VAL A 69 2.75 -0.88 13.75
N SER A 70 2.26 -0.32 14.85
CA SER A 70 2.43 -0.92 16.17
C SER A 70 1.79 -2.32 16.24
N SER A 71 2.33 -3.19 17.08
CA SER A 71 1.90 -4.60 17.17
C SER A 71 0.41 -4.75 17.45
N GLU A 72 -0.18 -3.85 18.23
CA GLU A 72 -1.61 -3.83 18.57
C GLU A 72 -2.53 -3.52 17.40
N HIS A 73 -1.99 -2.90 16.32
CA HIS A 73 -2.73 -2.52 15.11
C HIS A 73 -2.44 -3.44 13.92
N GLN A 74 -1.60 -4.46 14.08
CA GLN A 74 -1.25 -5.35 12.97
C GLN A 74 -2.37 -6.31 12.58
N VAL A 75 -3.40 -6.46 13.40
CA VAL A 75 -4.60 -7.24 13.09
C VAL A 75 -5.83 -6.38 13.32
N VAL A 76 -6.60 -6.14 12.27
CA VAL A 76 -7.87 -5.42 12.31
C VAL A 76 -8.93 -6.29 11.67
N GLU A 77 -10.01 -6.53 12.40
CA GLU A 77 -11.21 -7.20 11.92
C GLU A 77 -12.41 -6.31 12.27
N ALA A 78 -13.05 -5.76 11.25
CA ALA A 78 -14.13 -4.79 11.43
C ALA A 78 -15.02 -4.68 10.19
N PRO A 79 -16.23 -4.08 10.32
CA PRO A 79 -17.10 -3.81 9.20
C PRO A 79 -16.45 -2.88 8.16
N ALA A 80 -16.69 -3.18 6.89
CA ALA A 80 -16.24 -2.35 5.78
C ALA A 80 -17.03 -1.03 5.70
N VAL A 81 -16.32 0.01 5.28
CA VAL A 81 -16.85 1.25 4.73
C VAL A 81 -16.30 1.37 3.32
N VAL A 82 -17.17 1.21 2.32
CA VAL A 82 -16.77 1.07 0.92
C VAL A 82 -16.93 2.40 0.19
N ILE A 83 -15.84 2.89 -0.39
CA ILE A 83 -15.81 4.11 -1.19
C ILE A 83 -15.07 3.89 -2.51
N ASP A 84 -15.43 4.66 -3.53
CA ASP A 84 -14.80 4.59 -4.86
C ASP A 84 -13.87 5.80 -5.12
N ASN A 85 -13.85 6.77 -4.20
CA ASN A 85 -13.01 7.96 -4.31
C ASN A 85 -12.52 8.39 -2.91
N GLN A 86 -11.23 8.66 -2.79
CA GLN A 86 -10.62 9.09 -1.52
C GLN A 86 -11.22 10.38 -0.94
N ASP A 87 -11.78 11.27 -1.77
CA ASP A 87 -12.37 12.53 -1.32
C ASP A 87 -13.66 12.32 -0.51
N HIS A 88 -14.34 11.19 -0.67
CA HIS A 88 -15.53 10.85 0.10
C HIS A 88 -15.22 10.60 1.59
N LEU A 89 -14.00 10.13 1.90
CA LEU A 89 -13.62 9.80 3.28
C LEU A 89 -13.74 11.01 4.22
N LYS A 90 -13.37 12.20 3.73
CA LYS A 90 -13.47 13.43 4.54
C LYS A 90 -14.90 13.72 4.97
N GLY A 91 -15.86 13.58 4.06
CA GLY A 91 -17.28 13.79 4.37
C GLY A 91 -17.79 12.84 5.46
N LEU A 92 -17.47 11.55 5.35
CA LEU A 92 -17.81 10.54 6.35
C LEU A 92 -17.15 10.81 7.71
N PHE A 93 -15.88 11.26 7.69
CA PHE A 93 -15.15 11.63 8.90
C PHE A 93 -15.79 12.85 9.60
N ASP A 94 -16.08 13.91 8.85
CA ASP A 94 -16.68 15.13 9.37
C ASP A 94 -18.11 14.88 9.91
N ALA A 95 -18.85 13.96 9.29
CA ALA A 95 -20.17 13.52 9.76
C ALA A 95 -20.09 12.60 11.01
N GLY A 96 -18.91 12.16 11.39
CA GLY A 96 -18.72 11.25 12.52
C GLY A 96 -19.09 9.80 12.26
N GLU A 97 -19.39 9.43 11.02
CA GLU A 97 -19.81 8.08 10.62
C GLU A 97 -18.69 7.03 10.78
N LEU A 98 -17.43 7.50 10.83
CA LEU A 98 -16.24 6.68 11.02
C LEU A 98 -15.81 6.55 12.51
N ASN A 99 -16.54 7.12 13.48
CA ASN A 99 -16.22 7.00 14.90
C ASN A 99 -16.56 5.60 15.44
N ARG A 100 -15.97 4.58 14.86
CA ARG A 100 -16.13 3.15 15.18
C ARG A 100 -14.97 2.36 14.61
N ASP A 101 -14.83 1.10 15.01
CA ASP A 101 -13.96 0.16 14.33
C ASP A 101 -14.44 -0.03 12.89
N CYS A 102 -13.56 0.11 11.92
CA CYS A 102 -13.91 -0.05 10.51
C CYS A 102 -12.70 -0.37 9.63
N VAL A 103 -12.95 -1.06 8.53
CA VAL A 103 -12.00 -1.21 7.43
C VAL A 103 -12.49 -0.37 6.25
N VAL A 104 -11.76 0.68 5.93
CA VAL A 104 -12.09 1.49 4.75
C VAL A 104 -11.62 0.77 3.50
N VAL A 105 -12.55 0.45 2.62
CA VAL A 105 -12.28 -0.18 1.32
C VAL A 105 -12.36 0.88 0.23
N VAL A 106 -11.25 1.15 -0.44
CA VAL A 106 -11.20 2.11 -1.56
C VAL A 106 -10.92 1.31 -2.83
N ARG A 107 -11.94 1.14 -3.65
CA ARG A 107 -11.87 0.31 -4.86
C ARG A 107 -11.78 1.14 -6.13
N TYR A 108 -11.45 0.50 -7.26
CA TYR A 108 -11.27 1.12 -8.57
C TYR A 108 -10.15 2.17 -8.59
N GLN A 109 -9.10 1.94 -7.82
CA GLN A 109 -7.91 2.80 -7.78
C GLN A 109 -6.70 2.13 -8.46
N GLY A 110 -6.89 0.91 -8.96
CA GLY A 110 -5.83 0.11 -9.58
C GLY A 110 -5.32 0.65 -10.91
N PRO A 111 -4.32 -0.04 -11.51
CA PRO A 111 -3.71 0.37 -12.78
C PRO A 111 -4.72 0.58 -13.91
N LYS A 112 -5.64 -0.36 -14.11
CA LYS A 112 -6.64 -0.30 -15.20
C LYS A 112 -7.76 0.68 -14.92
N ALA A 113 -8.22 0.72 -13.66
CA ALA A 113 -9.35 1.57 -13.30
C ALA A 113 -8.98 3.05 -13.39
N LEU A 114 -7.93 3.49 -12.68
CA LEU A 114 -7.63 4.91 -12.52
C LEU A 114 -6.12 5.24 -12.67
N GLY A 115 -5.27 4.24 -12.89
CA GLY A 115 -3.82 4.43 -13.05
C GLY A 115 -3.08 4.61 -11.73
N MET A 116 -3.58 4.06 -10.64
CA MET A 116 -2.97 4.06 -9.31
C MET A 116 -2.62 5.47 -8.80
N PRO A 117 -3.58 6.40 -8.68
CA PRO A 117 -3.32 7.72 -8.09
C PRO A 117 -2.81 7.57 -6.66
N GLU A 118 -2.07 8.57 -6.17
CA GLU A 118 -1.61 8.59 -4.78
C GLU A 118 -2.77 8.82 -3.82
N LEU A 119 -3.02 7.87 -2.92
CA LEU A 119 -4.14 7.92 -1.96
C LEU A 119 -3.72 8.58 -0.63
N HIS A 120 -3.06 9.74 -0.69
CA HIS A 120 -2.49 10.42 0.47
C HIS A 120 -3.53 11.04 1.42
N LYS A 121 -4.77 11.26 0.94
CA LYS A 121 -5.82 11.92 1.73
C LYS A 121 -6.47 11.01 2.78
N LEU A 122 -6.25 9.69 2.73
CA LEU A 122 -6.93 8.71 3.58
C LEU A 122 -6.31 8.60 4.98
N THR A 123 -5.00 8.46 5.03
CA THR A 123 -4.28 8.13 6.28
C THR A 123 -4.35 9.18 7.38
N PRO A 124 -4.42 10.50 7.12
CA PRO A 124 -4.58 11.46 8.20
C PRO A 124 -5.85 11.23 9.02
N PHE A 125 -6.98 10.98 8.37
CA PHE A 125 -8.26 10.73 9.05
C PHE A 125 -8.25 9.40 9.81
N LEU A 126 -7.76 8.33 9.17
CA LEU A 126 -7.65 7.02 9.79
C LEU A 126 -6.66 7.05 10.98
N GLY A 127 -5.58 7.83 10.87
CA GLY A 127 -4.65 8.03 11.96
C GLY A 127 -5.29 8.70 13.18
N ILE A 128 -6.16 9.70 12.98
CA ILE A 128 -6.92 10.35 14.06
C ILE A 128 -7.90 9.36 14.72
N LEU A 129 -8.57 8.51 13.93
CA LEU A 129 -9.47 7.48 14.47
C LEU A 129 -8.71 6.46 15.30
N GLN A 130 -7.54 6.02 14.83
CA GLN A 130 -6.66 5.12 15.57
C GLN A 130 -6.19 5.74 16.89
N ASP A 131 -5.82 7.04 16.89
CA ASP A 131 -5.45 7.77 18.12
C ASP A 131 -6.62 7.92 19.12
N LYS A 132 -7.86 7.89 18.64
CA LYS A 132 -9.07 7.83 19.46
C LYS A 132 -9.35 6.43 20.03
N GLY A 133 -8.56 5.42 19.67
CA GLY A 133 -8.69 4.05 20.14
C GLY A 133 -9.51 3.13 19.23
N PHE A 134 -9.94 3.57 18.07
CA PHE A 134 -10.64 2.71 17.11
C PHE A 134 -9.65 1.82 16.36
N LYS A 135 -10.08 0.57 16.09
CA LYS A 135 -9.36 -0.35 15.21
C LYS A 135 -9.73 -0.03 13.76
N VAL A 136 -8.80 0.55 13.03
CA VAL A 136 -9.03 0.95 11.65
C VAL A 136 -7.96 0.39 10.73
N ALA A 137 -8.35 0.03 9.52
CA ALA A 137 -7.46 -0.40 8.44
C ALA A 137 -7.93 0.14 7.10
N LEU A 138 -7.05 0.08 6.12
CA LEU A 138 -7.33 0.40 4.72
C LEU A 138 -7.13 -0.84 3.86
N VAL A 139 -8.02 -1.02 2.87
CA VAL A 139 -7.91 -2.05 1.84
C VAL A 139 -8.14 -1.41 0.48
N THR A 140 -7.24 -1.60 -0.48
CA THR A 140 -7.36 -0.99 -1.81
C THR A 140 -6.58 -1.74 -2.89
N ASP A 141 -7.07 -1.70 -4.12
CA ASP A 141 -6.34 -2.07 -5.32
C ASP A 141 -5.37 -0.95 -5.81
N GLY A 142 -5.46 0.23 -5.18
CA GLY A 142 -4.59 1.36 -5.45
C GLY A 142 -3.27 1.33 -4.65
N ARG A 143 -2.58 2.45 -4.65
CA ARG A 143 -1.31 2.66 -3.95
C ARG A 143 -1.37 3.82 -2.98
N MET A 144 -0.46 3.80 -2.02
CA MET A 144 -0.22 4.94 -1.15
C MET A 144 1.25 5.01 -0.74
N SER A 145 1.70 6.21 -0.35
CA SER A 145 3.06 6.44 0.10
C SER A 145 3.43 5.60 1.33
N GLY A 146 4.65 5.10 1.33
CA GLY A 146 5.22 4.43 2.49
C GLY A 146 5.38 5.32 3.74
N ALA A 147 5.27 6.64 3.62
CA ALA A 147 5.35 7.57 4.75
C ALA A 147 4.13 7.51 5.69
N SER A 148 3.02 6.93 5.24
CA SER A 148 1.74 6.89 5.96
C SER A 148 1.59 5.69 6.90
N GLY A 149 2.69 5.12 7.39
CA GLY A 149 2.79 3.75 7.88
C GLY A 149 2.16 3.38 9.20
N LYS A 150 1.51 4.29 9.97
CA LYS A 150 0.99 3.93 11.29
C LYS A 150 -0.34 3.16 11.23
N VAL A 151 -1.15 3.38 10.19
CA VAL A 151 -2.40 2.66 9.95
C VAL A 151 -2.13 1.46 9.06
N PRO A 152 -2.58 0.23 9.41
CA PRO A 152 -2.42 -0.93 8.56
C PRO A 152 -3.18 -0.73 7.24
N ALA A 153 -2.48 -0.90 6.12
CA ALA A 153 -3.03 -0.68 4.79
C ALA A 153 -2.63 -1.82 3.85
N ALA A 154 -3.61 -2.62 3.44
CA ALA A 154 -3.48 -3.59 2.36
C ALA A 154 -3.63 -2.86 1.03
N ILE A 155 -2.57 -2.78 0.26
CA ILE A 155 -2.49 -2.03 -0.99
C ILE A 155 -2.08 -2.93 -2.16
N HIS A 156 -2.27 -2.44 -3.38
CA HIS A 156 -1.93 -3.16 -4.61
C HIS A 156 -2.67 -4.50 -4.76
N LEU A 157 -3.91 -4.60 -4.26
CA LEU A 157 -4.65 -5.86 -4.33
C LEU A 157 -4.94 -6.26 -5.78
N VAL A 158 -4.60 -7.50 -6.09
CA VAL A 158 -4.80 -8.13 -7.41
C VAL A 158 -5.59 -9.44 -7.20
N PRO A 159 -6.65 -9.68 -8.00
CA PRO A 159 -7.17 -8.85 -9.09
C PRO A 159 -7.77 -7.53 -8.61
N GLU A 160 -7.51 -6.42 -9.34
CA GLU A 160 -8.15 -5.14 -9.03
C GLU A 160 -9.67 -5.18 -9.30
N ALA A 161 -10.42 -4.23 -8.75
CA ALA A 161 -11.88 -4.19 -8.92
C ALA A 161 -12.30 -4.12 -10.40
N ALA A 162 -11.55 -3.39 -11.24
CA ALA A 162 -11.78 -3.29 -12.68
C ALA A 162 -11.51 -4.60 -13.46
N GLU A 163 -10.76 -5.54 -12.87
CA GLU A 163 -10.54 -6.88 -13.41
C GLU A 163 -11.49 -7.94 -12.82
N GLY A 164 -12.54 -7.51 -12.13
CA GLY A 164 -13.50 -8.40 -11.48
C GLY A 164 -13.03 -8.95 -10.14
N GLY A 165 -12.01 -8.35 -9.53
CA GLY A 165 -11.57 -8.67 -8.19
C GLY A 165 -12.70 -8.52 -7.17
N LEU A 166 -12.64 -9.28 -6.07
CA LEU A 166 -13.71 -9.34 -5.07
C LEU A 166 -14.01 -7.97 -4.45
N LEU A 167 -13.05 -7.03 -4.47
CA LEU A 167 -13.27 -5.65 -4.05
C LEU A 167 -14.49 -5.00 -4.74
N SER A 168 -14.74 -5.36 -6.02
CA SER A 168 -15.88 -4.84 -6.78
C SER A 168 -17.24 -5.26 -6.22
N LYS A 169 -17.28 -6.31 -5.41
CA LYS A 169 -18.51 -6.90 -4.85
C LYS A 169 -18.75 -6.58 -3.38
N LEU A 170 -17.77 -5.96 -2.71
CA LEU A 170 -17.89 -5.58 -1.30
C LEU A 170 -18.95 -4.51 -1.09
N GLN A 171 -19.63 -4.60 0.04
CA GLN A 171 -20.68 -3.68 0.48
C GLN A 171 -20.35 -3.14 1.89
N ASP A 172 -20.95 -2.01 2.23
CA ASP A 172 -20.87 -1.49 3.59
C ASP A 172 -21.36 -2.52 4.59
N GLY A 173 -20.58 -2.70 5.65
CA GLY A 173 -20.91 -3.64 6.73
C GLY A 173 -20.30 -5.04 6.56
N ASP A 174 -19.80 -5.43 5.38
CA ASP A 174 -19.08 -6.70 5.22
C ASP A 174 -17.89 -6.75 6.17
N VAL A 175 -17.73 -7.84 6.90
CA VAL A 175 -16.63 -7.97 7.85
C VAL A 175 -15.34 -8.28 7.11
N ILE A 176 -14.36 -7.38 7.23
CA ILE A 176 -13.02 -7.53 6.63
C ILE A 176 -11.99 -7.76 7.73
N ARG A 177 -11.10 -8.72 7.50
CA ARG A 177 -9.92 -8.96 8.32
C ARG A 177 -8.66 -8.64 7.53
N VAL A 178 -7.85 -7.73 8.07
CA VAL A 178 -6.49 -7.45 7.63
C VAL A 178 -5.56 -7.93 8.73
N ASP A 179 -4.75 -8.93 8.44
CA ASP A 179 -3.86 -9.56 9.39
C ASP A 179 -2.43 -9.53 8.86
N ALA A 180 -1.66 -8.55 9.33
CA ALA A 180 -0.26 -8.38 8.94
C ALA A 180 0.65 -9.42 9.59
N ILE A 181 0.22 -10.09 10.66
CA ILE A 181 1.02 -11.12 11.35
C ILE A 181 1.01 -12.41 10.53
N SER A 182 -0.19 -12.87 10.14
CA SER A 182 -0.34 -14.07 9.32
C SER A 182 -0.15 -13.82 7.82
N GLY A 183 -0.12 -12.55 7.37
CA GLY A 183 -0.05 -12.20 5.96
C GLY A 183 -1.35 -12.48 5.21
N THR A 184 -2.51 -12.20 5.84
CA THR A 184 -3.81 -12.47 5.21
C THR A 184 -4.69 -11.24 5.09
N VAL A 185 -5.50 -11.21 4.02
CA VAL A 185 -6.55 -10.21 3.79
C VAL A 185 -7.82 -10.90 3.31
N MET A 186 -8.87 -10.83 4.12
CA MET A 186 -10.07 -11.64 3.94
C MET A 186 -11.35 -10.82 4.12
N CYS A 187 -12.35 -11.08 3.31
CA CYS A 187 -13.74 -10.83 3.65
C CYS A 187 -14.30 -12.09 4.33
N LEU A 188 -14.93 -11.94 5.48
CA LEU A 188 -15.43 -13.05 6.31
C LEU A 188 -16.89 -13.40 6.03
N GLU A 189 -17.51 -12.70 5.08
CA GLU A 189 -18.86 -13.06 4.63
C GLU A 189 -18.87 -14.41 3.92
N ASP A 190 -20.03 -15.04 3.88
CA ASP A 190 -20.23 -16.31 3.19
C ASP A 190 -19.80 -16.17 1.71
N PRO A 191 -18.88 -17.02 1.21
CA PRO A 191 -18.41 -16.96 -0.17
C PRO A 191 -19.54 -17.07 -1.21
N ASP A 192 -20.58 -17.85 -0.95
CA ASP A 192 -21.70 -18.00 -1.86
C ASP A 192 -22.54 -16.72 -1.95
N ILE A 193 -22.71 -16.02 -0.82
CA ILE A 193 -23.38 -14.72 -0.79
C ILE A 193 -22.60 -13.69 -1.60
N ILE A 194 -21.29 -13.56 -1.37
CA ILE A 194 -20.47 -12.56 -2.08
C ILE A 194 -20.37 -12.89 -3.57
N ASN A 195 -20.15 -14.16 -3.91
CA ASN A 195 -20.02 -14.56 -5.32
C ASN A 195 -21.30 -14.31 -6.12
N ALA A 196 -22.46 -14.42 -5.47
CA ALA A 196 -23.75 -14.12 -6.11
C ALA A 196 -23.99 -12.62 -6.35
N ARG A 197 -23.25 -11.74 -5.68
CA ARG A 197 -23.39 -10.29 -5.89
C ARG A 197 -22.88 -9.86 -7.26
N LEU A 198 -23.55 -8.89 -7.84
CA LEU A 198 -23.05 -8.19 -9.01
C LEU A 198 -21.89 -7.26 -8.59
N SER A 199 -20.89 -7.14 -9.44
CA SER A 199 -19.86 -6.12 -9.27
C SER A 199 -20.51 -4.73 -9.33
N SER A 200 -20.07 -3.82 -8.45
CA SER A 200 -20.49 -2.42 -8.55
C SER A 200 -19.99 -1.82 -9.87
N PRO A 201 -20.71 -0.89 -10.45
CA PRO A 201 -20.24 -0.20 -11.64
C PRO A 201 -18.94 0.55 -11.33
N GLN A 202 -17.99 0.51 -12.26
CA GLN A 202 -16.82 1.36 -12.18
C GLN A 202 -17.26 2.83 -12.26
N PRO A 203 -16.72 3.72 -11.39
CA PRO A 203 -17.02 5.15 -11.47
C PRO A 203 -16.74 5.70 -12.87
N ASN A 204 -17.68 6.45 -13.42
CA ASN A 204 -17.51 7.12 -14.71
C ASN A 204 -16.57 8.32 -14.53
N GLU A 205 -15.30 8.12 -14.71
CA GLU A 205 -14.34 9.20 -14.91
C GLU A 205 -14.46 9.70 -16.36
N SER A 206 -14.35 11.00 -16.56
CA SER A 206 -14.33 11.56 -17.91
C SER A 206 -13.23 10.90 -18.73
N GLU A 207 -13.59 10.30 -19.85
CA GLU A 207 -12.63 9.71 -20.78
C GLU A 207 -11.79 10.77 -21.51
N ARG A 208 -12.15 12.03 -21.39
CA ARG A 208 -11.54 13.16 -22.06
C ARG A 208 -11.08 14.24 -21.07
N GLY A 209 -10.08 14.97 -21.49
CA GLY A 209 -9.48 16.05 -20.71
C GLY A 209 -8.32 15.59 -19.83
N CYS A 210 -7.49 16.52 -19.45
CA CYS A 210 -6.25 16.30 -18.67
C CYS A 210 -5.31 15.23 -19.25
N GLY A 211 -5.37 15.01 -20.59
CA GLY A 211 -4.55 14.01 -21.30
C GLY A 211 -5.07 12.58 -21.24
N ARG A 212 -6.26 12.33 -20.69
CA ARG A 212 -6.80 10.96 -20.60
C ARG A 212 -6.97 10.29 -21.95
N GLU A 213 -7.42 11.02 -22.96
CA GLU A 213 -7.52 10.55 -24.35
C GLU A 213 -6.16 10.18 -24.95
N LEU A 214 -5.10 10.92 -24.62
CA LEU A 214 -3.74 10.64 -25.07
C LEU A 214 -3.22 9.31 -24.52
N PHE A 215 -3.59 8.97 -23.28
CA PHE A 215 -3.14 7.77 -22.58
C PHE A 215 -4.13 6.60 -22.63
N ALA A 216 -5.18 6.67 -23.48
CA ALA A 216 -6.17 5.60 -23.60
C ALA A 216 -5.53 4.24 -23.93
N VAL A 217 -4.67 4.19 -24.94
CA VAL A 217 -3.96 2.96 -25.33
C VAL A 217 -3.12 2.39 -24.18
N ASN A 218 -2.52 3.25 -23.37
CA ASN A 218 -1.72 2.81 -22.22
C ASN A 218 -2.62 2.13 -21.17
N ARG A 219 -3.79 2.70 -20.87
CA ARG A 219 -4.76 2.11 -19.94
C ARG A 219 -5.27 0.76 -20.42
N ASP A 220 -5.56 0.64 -21.71
CA ASP A 220 -6.09 -0.60 -22.30
C ASP A 220 -5.08 -1.76 -22.25
N ASN A 221 -3.78 -1.42 -22.23
CA ASN A 221 -2.70 -2.40 -22.28
C ASN A 221 -1.91 -2.52 -20.98
N ILE A 222 -2.31 -1.84 -19.92
CA ILE A 222 -1.56 -1.90 -18.65
C ILE A 222 -1.69 -3.28 -18.00
N SER A 223 -0.56 -3.80 -17.52
CA SER A 223 -0.54 -5.01 -16.69
C SER A 223 -1.01 -4.70 -15.25
N ASN A 224 -1.32 -5.74 -14.48
CA ASN A 224 -1.71 -5.57 -13.09
C ASN A 224 -0.53 -5.13 -12.19
N ALA A 225 -0.82 -4.81 -10.92
CA ALA A 225 0.17 -4.31 -9.98
C ALA A 225 1.30 -5.32 -9.69
N GLU A 226 1.02 -6.63 -9.64
CA GLU A 226 2.05 -7.68 -9.44
C GLU A 226 3.01 -7.77 -10.62
N GLN A 227 2.55 -7.45 -11.81
CA GLN A 227 3.35 -7.42 -13.04
C GLN A 227 4.03 -6.07 -13.28
N GLY A 228 3.99 -5.17 -12.31
CA GLY A 228 4.65 -3.87 -12.34
C GLY A 228 3.84 -2.74 -12.96
N ALA A 229 2.54 -2.93 -13.22
CA ALA A 229 1.65 -1.92 -13.80
C ALA A 229 2.27 -1.24 -15.04
N SER A 230 2.81 -2.03 -15.94
CA SER A 230 3.52 -1.58 -17.14
C SER A 230 2.67 -1.80 -18.39
N TYR A 231 2.63 -0.81 -19.26
CA TYR A 231 2.07 -0.94 -20.61
C TYR A 231 3.15 -1.30 -21.66
N LEU A 232 4.44 -1.25 -21.27
CA LEU A 232 5.56 -1.52 -22.19
C LEU A 232 5.88 -3.01 -22.30
N PHE A 233 5.55 -3.80 -21.27
CA PHE A 233 5.91 -5.22 -21.17
C PHE A 233 4.67 -6.05 -20.81
N PRO A 234 3.67 -6.14 -21.71
CA PRO A 234 2.50 -6.97 -21.43
C PRO A 234 2.92 -8.44 -21.39
N GLY A 235 2.68 -9.11 -20.26
CA GLY A 235 2.84 -10.56 -20.13
C GLY A 235 4.25 -11.06 -19.76
N VAL A 236 5.06 -10.25 -19.09
CA VAL A 236 6.32 -10.74 -18.47
C VAL A 236 6.05 -11.30 -17.09
#